data_2f72f274dff1cc3cef718969b89a2322
#
_entry.id   2f72f274dff1cc3cef718969b89a2322
#
_cell.length_a   1.000
_cell.length_b   1.000
_cell.length_c   1.000
_cell.angle_alpha   90.00
_cell.angle_beta   90.00
_cell.angle_gamma   90.00
#
_symmetry.space_group_name_H-M   'P 1'
#
loop_
_entity.id
_entity.type
_entity.pdbx_description
1 polymer ?
#
loop_
_entity_poly.entity_id
_entity_poly.type
_entity_poly.pdbx_seq_one_letter_code
_entity_poly.pdbx_strand_id
1 'polypeptide(L)'
;MIPLCNSYYDVSRWLLFGLNPIGDPEMPIFTSVPQTFTNVTISFTNGTLNVNSGVSDCKICVSSANDMGDSYFDVRNGTSASYSNLTDENYICITKKGYIPYFAKCGNTVYMQDESINRDYAVFSNQIIAGSNVTTTKPNGPVEINKGKTTIKGTNGVTINNSFEVKAGASLEIKTN
;
A
#
# COMPACT_ATOMS: atom_id res chain seq x y z
N MET A 1 -33.29 16.52 -5.27
CA MET A 1 -33.89 17.50 -6.20
C MET A 1 -33.21 18.83 -5.92
N ILE A 2 -32.40 19.34 -6.84
CA ILE A 2 -31.72 20.64 -6.71
C ILE A 2 -32.81 21.71 -6.96
N PRO A 3 -33.03 22.67 -6.06
CA PRO A 3 -33.98 23.75 -6.29
C PRO A 3 -33.59 24.52 -7.57
N LEU A 4 -34.50 24.68 -8.48
CA LEU A 4 -34.30 25.53 -9.65
C LEU A 4 -34.15 26.97 -9.20
N CYS A 5 -32.91 27.50 -9.29
CA CYS A 5 -32.68 28.92 -9.08
C CYS A 5 -33.25 29.72 -10.21
N ASN A 6 -34.43 30.32 -10.00
CA ASN A 6 -35.18 31.05 -11.02
C ASN A 6 -34.86 32.55 -11.07
N SER A 7 -33.99 33.05 -10.24
CA SER A 7 -33.66 34.47 -10.17
C SER A 7 -32.19 34.73 -10.50
N TYR A 8 -31.95 35.77 -11.30
CA TYR A 8 -30.60 36.25 -11.66
C TYR A 8 -29.80 36.69 -10.43
N TYR A 9 -30.45 37.02 -9.32
CA TYR A 9 -29.88 37.47 -8.06
C TYR A 9 -29.85 36.38 -6.96
N ASP A 10 -30.11 35.12 -7.34
CA ASP A 10 -30.15 34.04 -6.38
C ASP A 10 -28.72 33.65 -5.98
N VAL A 11 -28.35 33.91 -4.73
CA VAL A 11 -27.04 33.59 -4.15
C VAL A 11 -26.73 32.09 -4.28
N SER A 12 -27.75 31.22 -4.24
CA SER A 12 -27.61 29.78 -4.38
C SER A 12 -27.07 29.39 -5.76
N ARG A 13 -27.43 30.16 -6.79
CA ARG A 13 -26.96 29.93 -8.16
C ARG A 13 -25.47 30.27 -8.29
N TRP A 14 -25.02 31.36 -7.67
CA TRP A 14 -23.60 31.72 -7.65
C TRP A 14 -22.77 30.72 -6.85
N LEU A 15 -23.31 30.22 -5.76
CA LEU A 15 -22.68 29.13 -4.98
C LEU A 15 -22.53 27.86 -5.81
N LEU A 16 -23.56 27.47 -6.60
CA LEU A 16 -23.47 26.30 -7.47
C LEU A 16 -22.43 26.46 -8.59
N PHE A 17 -22.28 27.64 -9.15
CA PHE A 17 -21.27 27.92 -10.18
C PHE A 17 -19.86 28.17 -9.59
N GLY A 18 -19.79 28.62 -8.33
CA GLY A 18 -18.51 28.86 -7.63
C GLY A 18 -17.94 27.61 -6.94
N LEU A 19 -18.77 26.61 -6.70
CA LEU A 19 -18.33 25.31 -6.17
C LEU A 19 -17.80 24.44 -7.33
N ASN A 20 -16.60 24.73 -7.78
CA ASN A 20 -15.86 23.75 -8.54
C ASN A 20 -15.38 22.66 -7.57
N PRO A 21 -15.85 21.41 -7.67
CA PRO A 21 -15.29 20.33 -6.89
C PRO A 21 -13.82 20.15 -7.33
N ILE A 22 -12.88 20.64 -6.53
CA ILE A 22 -11.46 20.42 -6.72
C ILE A 22 -11.18 19.04 -6.16
N GLY A 23 -11.07 18.05 -7.05
CA GLY A 23 -10.79 16.68 -6.68
C GLY A 23 -11.58 15.67 -7.49
N ASP A 24 -11.26 14.41 -7.31
CA ASP A 24 -12.01 13.30 -7.87
C ASP A 24 -13.38 13.20 -7.16
N PRO A 25 -14.51 13.32 -7.88
CA PRO A 25 -15.85 13.22 -7.28
C PRO A 25 -16.12 11.81 -6.69
N GLU A 26 -15.35 10.82 -7.07
CA GLU A 26 -15.41 9.47 -6.50
C GLU A 26 -14.52 9.31 -5.26
N MET A 27 -13.73 10.32 -4.90
CA MET A 27 -12.87 10.25 -3.73
C MET A 27 -13.71 10.14 -2.44
N PRO A 28 -13.53 9.09 -1.63
CA PRO A 28 -14.29 8.92 -0.41
C PRO A 28 -13.95 10.03 0.59
N ILE A 29 -14.96 10.79 0.99
CA ILE A 29 -14.84 11.76 2.08
C ILE A 29 -14.96 11.00 3.40
N PHE A 30 -13.95 11.11 4.25
CA PHE A 30 -14.01 10.57 5.60
C PHE A 30 -14.85 11.49 6.49
N THR A 31 -15.99 10.96 6.95
CA THR A 31 -16.88 11.67 7.90
C THR A 31 -16.60 11.29 9.36
N SER A 32 -15.68 10.39 9.59
CA SER A 32 -15.22 9.91 10.90
C SER A 32 -13.73 9.58 10.83
N VAL A 33 -13.11 9.35 11.98
CA VAL A 33 -11.71 8.90 12.04
C VAL A 33 -11.59 7.56 11.30
N PRO A 34 -10.71 7.46 10.28
CA PRO A 34 -10.54 6.23 9.53
C PRO A 34 -10.03 5.09 10.43
N GLN A 35 -10.50 3.88 10.17
CA GLN A 35 -10.00 2.67 10.83
C GLN A 35 -8.71 2.19 10.16
N THR A 36 -7.98 1.32 10.84
CA THR A 36 -6.77 0.67 10.32
C THR A 36 -7.00 -0.82 10.16
N PHE A 37 -6.31 -1.44 9.21
CA PHE A 37 -6.26 -2.89 9.07
C PHE A 37 -5.31 -3.47 10.12
N THR A 38 -5.80 -4.25 11.07
CA THR A 38 -5.00 -4.80 12.19
C THR A 38 -4.67 -6.28 12.03
N ASN A 39 -5.46 -7.03 11.27
CA ASN A 39 -5.38 -8.49 11.16
C ASN A 39 -5.05 -8.95 9.73
N VAL A 40 -4.25 -8.19 9.01
CA VAL A 40 -3.83 -8.60 7.66
C VAL A 40 -2.85 -9.75 7.75
N THR A 41 -3.14 -10.81 7.00
CA THR A 41 -2.20 -11.92 6.79
C THR A 41 -1.86 -12.06 5.32
N ILE A 42 -0.58 -12.21 5.04
CA ILE A 42 -0.04 -12.35 3.69
C ILE A 42 0.90 -13.54 3.69
N SER A 43 0.75 -14.42 2.72
CA SER A 43 1.68 -15.53 2.47
C SER A 43 1.96 -15.66 0.98
N PHE A 44 3.23 -15.91 0.66
CA PHE A 44 3.69 -16.16 -0.70
C PHE A 44 4.42 -17.49 -0.75
N THR A 45 3.96 -18.40 -1.58
CA THR A 45 4.55 -19.75 -1.70
C THR A 45 4.41 -20.23 -3.13
N ASN A 46 5.50 -20.62 -3.77
CA ASN A 46 5.53 -21.21 -5.11
C ASN A 46 4.76 -20.37 -6.15
N GLY A 47 4.96 -19.04 -6.16
CA GLY A 47 4.28 -18.14 -7.08
C GLY A 47 2.79 -17.91 -6.78
N THR A 48 2.31 -18.38 -5.64
CA THR A 48 0.94 -18.14 -5.18
C THR A 48 0.97 -17.21 -3.97
N LEU A 49 0.25 -16.10 -4.11
CA LEU A 49 0.05 -15.10 -3.07
C LEU A 49 -1.35 -15.26 -2.49
N ASN A 50 -1.44 -15.44 -1.17
CA ASN A 50 -2.70 -15.39 -0.45
C ASN A 50 -2.71 -14.17 0.46
N VAL A 51 -3.75 -13.37 0.35
CA VAL A 51 -3.98 -12.17 1.15
C VAL A 51 -5.30 -12.31 1.87
N ASN A 52 -5.31 -12.07 3.17
CA ASN A 52 -6.52 -11.93 3.96
C ASN A 52 -6.47 -10.59 4.70
N SER A 53 -7.43 -9.74 4.42
CA SER A 53 -7.53 -8.41 5.02
C SER A 53 -8.06 -8.41 6.46
N GLY A 54 -8.70 -9.51 6.88
CA GLY A 54 -9.42 -9.58 8.16
C GLY A 54 -10.72 -8.77 8.21
N VAL A 55 -11.08 -8.11 7.10
CA VAL A 55 -12.26 -7.23 6.99
C VAL A 55 -13.01 -7.56 5.70
N SER A 56 -14.35 -7.63 5.75
CA SER A 56 -15.18 -7.88 4.56
C SER A 56 -15.16 -6.71 3.57
N ASP A 57 -15.60 -6.95 2.36
CA ASP A 57 -15.84 -5.93 1.33
C ASP A 57 -14.65 -5.01 1.03
N CYS A 58 -13.45 -5.56 1.06
CA CYS A 58 -12.23 -4.88 0.67
C CYS A 58 -12.00 -5.02 -0.84
N LYS A 59 -11.28 -4.05 -1.40
CA LYS A 59 -10.59 -4.21 -2.67
C LYS A 59 -9.14 -4.58 -2.38
N ILE A 60 -8.71 -5.73 -2.87
CA ILE A 60 -7.35 -6.24 -2.73
C ILE A 60 -6.71 -6.17 -4.11
N CYS A 61 -5.72 -5.33 -4.25
CA CYS A 61 -4.96 -5.12 -5.48
C CYS A 61 -3.57 -5.70 -5.35
N VAL A 62 -3.12 -6.40 -6.38
CA VAL A 62 -1.74 -6.90 -6.50
C VAL A 62 -1.15 -6.43 -7.81
N SER A 63 0.10 -5.98 -7.76
CA SER A 63 0.88 -5.53 -8.92
C SER A 63 2.29 -6.09 -8.86
N SER A 64 2.89 -6.40 -10.00
CA SER A 64 4.29 -6.81 -10.09
C SER A 64 5.27 -5.64 -10.13
N ALA A 65 4.78 -4.41 -10.20
CA ALA A 65 5.61 -3.20 -10.10
C ALA A 65 4.95 -2.14 -9.23
N ASN A 66 5.75 -1.21 -8.76
CA ASN A 66 5.29 -0.11 -7.91
C ASN A 66 4.69 1.06 -8.72
N ASP A 67 4.76 0.99 -10.02
CA ASP A 67 4.20 1.94 -10.97
C ASP A 67 3.10 1.28 -11.83
N MET A 68 2.36 2.11 -12.56
CA MET A 68 1.25 1.70 -13.42
C MET A 68 1.70 1.39 -14.86
N GLY A 69 2.93 0.91 -15.05
CA GLY A 69 3.45 0.51 -16.36
C GLY A 69 2.84 -0.80 -16.89
N ASP A 70 3.51 -1.47 -17.82
CA ASP A 70 3.09 -2.75 -18.44
C ASP A 70 3.19 -3.97 -17.49
N SER A 71 3.01 -3.73 -16.20
CA SER A 71 3.16 -4.72 -15.15
C SER A 71 1.86 -5.48 -14.91
N TYR A 72 1.98 -6.70 -14.43
CA TYR A 72 0.83 -7.47 -13.97
C TYR A 72 0.05 -6.68 -12.90
N PHE A 73 -1.25 -6.65 -13.07
CA PHE A 73 -2.17 -5.99 -12.15
C PHE A 73 -3.48 -6.78 -12.08
N ASP A 74 -3.92 -7.10 -10.87
CA ASP A 74 -5.20 -7.77 -10.63
C ASP A 74 -5.87 -7.20 -9.36
N VAL A 75 -7.18 -6.98 -9.43
CA VAL A 75 -7.98 -6.47 -8.31
C VAL A 75 -9.11 -7.43 -8.01
N ARG A 76 -9.21 -7.85 -6.77
CA ARG A 76 -10.29 -8.71 -6.27
C ARG A 76 -11.04 -8.07 -5.13
N ASN A 77 -12.34 -8.35 -5.06
CA ASN A 77 -13.20 -7.88 -3.97
C ASN A 77 -13.45 -9.02 -2.98
N GLY A 78 -13.41 -8.71 -1.69
CA GLY A 78 -13.71 -9.65 -0.63
C GLY A 78 -12.88 -9.46 0.62
N THR A 79 -12.99 -10.41 1.54
CA THR A 79 -12.16 -10.48 2.75
C THR A 79 -10.78 -11.04 2.45
N SER A 80 -10.70 -11.97 1.49
CA SER A 80 -9.47 -12.63 1.07
C SER A 80 -9.40 -12.80 -0.43
N ALA A 81 -8.18 -12.90 -0.94
CA ALA A 81 -7.89 -13.15 -2.35
C ALA A 81 -6.66 -14.05 -2.50
N SER A 82 -6.64 -14.86 -3.56
CA SER A 82 -5.50 -15.70 -3.92
C SER A 82 -5.11 -15.41 -5.37
N TYR A 83 -3.82 -15.19 -5.62
CA TYR A 83 -3.26 -14.87 -6.94
C TYR A 83 -2.18 -15.89 -7.26
N SER A 84 -2.19 -16.40 -8.48
CA SER A 84 -1.25 -17.44 -8.93
C SER A 84 -0.37 -16.93 -10.07
N ASN A 85 0.74 -17.63 -10.33
CA ASN A 85 1.70 -17.32 -11.39
C ASN A 85 2.37 -15.95 -11.23
N LEU A 86 2.58 -15.53 -9.98
CA LEU A 86 3.25 -14.27 -9.69
C LEU A 86 4.77 -14.45 -9.69
N THR A 87 5.46 -13.36 -10.02
CA THR A 87 6.91 -13.23 -9.91
C THR A 87 7.33 -13.01 -8.44
N ASP A 88 8.64 -12.96 -8.20
CA ASP A 88 9.17 -12.90 -6.83
C ASP A 88 8.80 -11.62 -6.06
N GLU A 89 8.69 -10.48 -6.73
CA GLU A 89 8.39 -9.21 -6.05
C GLU A 89 7.02 -8.68 -6.46
N ASN A 90 6.12 -8.55 -5.49
CA ASN A 90 4.75 -8.10 -5.72
C ASN A 90 4.36 -7.04 -4.69
N TYR A 91 3.63 -6.03 -5.16
CA TYR A 91 3.08 -4.95 -4.36
C TYR A 91 1.60 -5.18 -4.09
N ILE A 92 1.18 -4.93 -2.87
CA ILE A 92 -0.18 -5.19 -2.40
C ILE A 92 -0.76 -3.88 -1.89
N CYS A 93 -1.96 -3.55 -2.33
CA CYS A 93 -2.74 -2.46 -1.78
C CYS A 93 -4.12 -2.99 -1.38
N ILE A 94 -4.52 -2.78 -0.13
CA ILE A 94 -5.85 -3.12 0.37
C ILE A 94 -6.58 -1.84 0.70
N THR A 95 -7.76 -1.67 0.13
CA THR A 95 -8.60 -0.49 0.36
C THR A 95 -10.01 -0.87 0.77
N LYS A 96 -10.62 -0.03 1.60
CA LYS A 96 -12.03 -0.09 1.98
C LYS A 96 -12.49 1.30 2.38
N LYS A 97 -13.75 1.63 2.10
CA LYS A 97 -14.34 2.89 2.57
C LYS A 97 -14.28 2.98 4.09
N GLY A 98 -13.79 4.11 4.61
CA GLY A 98 -13.62 4.34 6.04
C GLY A 98 -12.35 3.72 6.65
N TYR A 99 -11.44 3.19 5.84
CA TYR A 99 -10.15 2.64 6.26
C TYR A 99 -8.98 3.41 5.63
N ILE A 100 -7.88 3.52 6.38
CA ILE A 100 -6.60 3.94 5.81
C ILE A 100 -6.10 2.82 4.90
N PRO A 101 -5.69 3.10 3.65
CA PRO A 101 -5.15 2.08 2.76
C PRO A 101 -3.96 1.34 3.37
N TYR A 102 -3.95 0.03 3.23
CA TYR A 102 -2.85 -0.82 3.67
C TYR A 102 -1.94 -1.15 2.49
N PHE A 103 -0.64 -0.96 2.67
CA PHE A 103 0.37 -1.22 1.66
C PHE A 103 1.37 -2.26 2.13
N ALA A 104 1.67 -3.21 1.25
CA ALA A 104 2.66 -4.22 1.52
C ALA A 104 3.44 -4.63 0.26
N LYS A 105 4.57 -5.27 0.48
CA LYS A 105 5.37 -5.96 -0.54
C LYS A 105 5.56 -7.41 -0.12
N CYS A 106 5.55 -8.33 -1.08
CA CYS A 106 5.85 -9.72 -0.81
C CYS A 106 6.57 -10.40 -1.96
N GLY A 107 7.19 -11.52 -1.67
CA GLY A 107 7.88 -12.36 -2.64
C GLY A 107 8.54 -13.55 -1.96
N ASN A 108 9.29 -14.35 -2.71
CA ASN A 108 10.12 -15.40 -2.15
C ASN A 108 11.39 -14.81 -1.52
N THR A 109 12.08 -13.96 -2.27
CA THR A 109 13.15 -13.08 -1.76
C THR A 109 12.79 -11.64 -2.12
N VAL A 110 12.78 -10.77 -1.13
CA VAL A 110 12.53 -9.34 -1.34
C VAL A 110 13.79 -8.55 -1.07
N TYR A 111 14.20 -7.78 -2.06
CA TYR A 111 15.30 -6.84 -1.95
C TYR A 111 14.76 -5.43 -1.72
N MET A 112 15.07 -4.86 -0.55
CA MET A 112 14.80 -3.46 -0.26
C MET A 112 16.07 -2.66 -0.56
N GLN A 113 16.08 -1.92 -1.65
CA GLN A 113 17.21 -1.11 -2.12
C GLN A 113 16.66 0.11 -2.85
N ASP A 114 17.24 1.29 -2.58
CA ASP A 114 16.81 2.57 -3.16
C ASP A 114 15.33 2.86 -2.87
N GLU A 115 14.94 2.68 -1.60
CA GLU A 115 13.55 2.83 -1.18
C GLU A 115 13.38 3.90 -0.11
N SER A 116 12.41 4.79 -0.30
CA SER A 116 12.02 5.83 0.66
C SER A 116 10.58 5.60 1.13
N ILE A 117 10.43 5.19 2.38
CA ILE A 117 9.15 4.79 2.96
C ILE A 117 8.61 5.94 3.82
N ASN A 118 7.46 6.51 3.39
CA ASN A 118 6.84 7.70 4.00
C ASN A 118 5.45 7.41 4.60
N ARG A 119 5.13 6.14 4.88
CA ARG A 119 3.82 5.68 5.35
C ARG A 119 3.96 4.37 6.11
N ASP A 120 2.86 3.90 6.69
CA ASP A 120 2.78 2.54 7.19
C ASP A 120 2.98 1.56 6.05
N TYR A 121 3.88 0.60 6.23
CA TYR A 121 4.29 -0.33 5.20
C TYR A 121 4.64 -1.70 5.79
N ALA A 122 4.38 -2.75 5.03
CA ALA A 122 4.73 -4.10 5.47
C ALA A 122 5.48 -4.86 4.36
N VAL A 123 6.44 -5.69 4.76
CA VAL A 123 7.19 -6.56 3.87
C VAL A 123 7.12 -7.99 4.39
N PHE A 124 6.62 -8.90 3.56
CA PHE A 124 6.46 -10.33 3.87
C PHE A 124 7.24 -11.15 2.86
N SER A 125 8.15 -12.02 3.32
CA SER A 125 8.95 -12.83 2.43
C SER A 125 9.55 -14.04 3.16
N ASN A 126 10.04 -15.02 2.41
CA ASN A 126 10.89 -16.04 3.00
C ASN A 126 12.22 -15.43 3.42
N GLN A 127 12.84 -14.64 2.55
CA GLN A 127 14.08 -13.94 2.83
C GLN A 127 13.95 -12.45 2.48
N ILE A 128 14.41 -11.58 3.34
CA ILE A 128 14.45 -10.14 3.12
C ILE A 128 15.88 -9.66 3.26
N ILE A 129 16.36 -8.92 2.25
CA ILE A 129 17.69 -8.33 2.24
C ILE A 129 17.53 -6.83 1.98
N ALA A 130 17.91 -6.02 2.95
CA ALA A 130 17.72 -4.58 2.92
C ALA A 130 19.04 -3.82 3.00
N GLY A 131 19.16 -2.72 2.27
CA GLY A 131 20.34 -1.86 2.24
C GLY A 131 20.82 -1.53 0.84
N SER A 132 22.01 -0.92 0.74
CA SER A 132 22.63 -0.62 -0.55
C SER A 132 23.45 -1.80 -1.08
N ASN A 133 23.57 -1.91 -2.42
CA ASN A 133 24.31 -2.98 -3.10
C ASN A 133 23.85 -4.42 -2.75
N VAL A 134 22.56 -4.61 -2.49
CA VAL A 134 22.00 -5.93 -2.16
C VAL A 134 21.44 -6.64 -3.38
N THR A 135 21.21 -5.91 -4.46
CA THR A 135 20.79 -6.46 -5.76
C THR A 135 21.31 -5.61 -6.92
N THR A 136 21.48 -6.23 -8.08
CA THR A 136 21.83 -5.54 -9.34
C THR A 136 20.59 -5.18 -10.19
N THR A 137 19.42 -5.63 -9.80
CA THR A 137 18.16 -5.41 -10.53
C THR A 137 17.51 -4.06 -10.25
N LYS A 138 17.98 -3.34 -9.22
CA LYS A 138 17.52 -2.01 -8.82
C LYS A 138 18.68 -1.01 -8.80
N PRO A 139 18.41 0.29 -8.97
CA PRO A 139 19.41 1.33 -8.73
C PRO A 139 20.03 1.16 -7.35
N ASN A 140 21.34 1.46 -7.24
CA ASN A 140 21.97 1.43 -5.95
C ASN A 140 21.59 2.67 -5.13
N GLY A 141 21.08 2.45 -3.93
CA GLY A 141 20.64 3.53 -3.05
C GLY A 141 20.28 3.03 -1.64
N PRO A 142 20.08 3.94 -0.71
CA PRO A 142 19.73 3.63 0.67
C PRO A 142 18.30 3.11 0.81
N VAL A 143 18.01 2.49 1.94
CA VAL A 143 16.66 2.26 2.43
C VAL A 143 16.39 3.22 3.57
N GLU A 144 15.43 4.11 3.39
CA GLU A 144 15.06 5.10 4.39
C GLU A 144 13.61 4.94 4.83
N ILE A 145 13.39 4.72 6.11
CA ILE A 145 12.06 4.76 6.72
C ILE A 145 11.88 6.14 7.32
N ASN A 146 11.18 7.01 6.58
CA ASN A 146 11.06 8.43 6.94
C ASN A 146 9.87 8.71 7.84
N LYS A 147 8.75 7.96 7.66
CA LYS A 147 7.51 8.12 8.44
C LYS A 147 6.75 6.82 8.55
N GLY A 148 5.89 6.74 9.58
CA GLY A 148 4.99 5.61 9.80
C GLY A 148 5.69 4.42 10.45
N LYS A 149 4.97 3.31 10.48
CA LYS A 149 5.46 2.04 11.00
C LYS A 149 5.76 1.08 9.84
N THR A 150 7.01 0.65 9.71
CA THR A 150 7.38 -0.43 8.79
C THR A 150 7.48 -1.75 9.54
N THR A 151 6.78 -2.77 9.09
CA THR A 151 6.87 -4.13 9.62
C THR A 151 7.53 -5.03 8.58
N ILE A 152 8.63 -5.66 8.95
CA ILE A 152 9.37 -6.61 8.11
C ILE A 152 9.23 -8.00 8.71
N LYS A 153 8.69 -8.95 7.95
CA LYS A 153 8.53 -10.35 8.38
C LYS A 153 9.18 -11.30 7.38
N GLY A 154 10.33 -11.86 7.78
CA GLY A 154 11.06 -12.87 7.03
C GLY A 154 10.94 -14.24 7.70
N THR A 155 10.42 -15.27 6.99
CA THR A 155 10.27 -16.61 7.58
C THR A 155 11.61 -17.36 7.72
N ASN A 156 12.55 -17.14 6.80
CA ASN A 156 13.88 -17.73 6.83
C ASN A 156 14.99 -16.74 7.26
N GLY A 157 14.63 -15.46 7.36
CA GLY A 157 15.55 -14.45 7.86
C GLY A 157 15.36 -13.06 7.27
N VAL A 158 15.92 -12.10 7.98
CA VAL A 158 16.02 -10.70 7.57
C VAL A 158 17.49 -10.29 7.71
N THR A 159 18.09 -9.83 6.62
CA THR A 159 19.45 -9.31 6.58
C THR A 159 19.38 -7.81 6.32
N ILE A 160 20.00 -7.03 7.19
CA ILE A 160 20.12 -5.58 7.02
C ILE A 160 21.59 -5.26 6.79
N ASN A 161 21.88 -4.68 5.64
CA ASN A 161 23.21 -4.25 5.23
C ASN A 161 23.39 -2.73 5.40
N ASN A 162 24.49 -2.21 4.90
CA ASN A 162 24.81 -0.78 4.97
C ASN A 162 23.73 0.09 4.32
N SER A 163 23.63 1.36 4.77
CA SER A 163 22.71 2.36 4.23
C SER A 163 21.22 2.03 4.45
N PHE A 164 20.91 1.48 5.63
CA PHE A 164 19.55 1.33 6.12
C PHE A 164 19.34 2.28 7.30
N GLU A 165 18.35 3.17 7.19
CA GLU A 165 18.09 4.20 8.20
C GLU A 165 16.61 4.24 8.59
N VAL A 166 16.35 4.38 9.89
CA VAL A 166 15.03 4.70 10.44
C VAL A 166 15.09 6.09 11.04
N LYS A 167 14.40 7.05 10.43
CA LYS A 167 14.45 8.45 10.85
C LYS A 167 13.57 8.72 12.07
N ALA A 168 13.87 9.81 12.76
CA ALA A 168 13.09 10.24 13.93
C ALA A 168 11.60 10.37 13.59
N GLY A 169 10.73 9.77 14.42
CA GLY A 169 9.29 9.73 14.19
C GLY A 169 8.79 8.55 13.35
N ALA A 170 9.68 7.78 12.74
CA ALA A 170 9.35 6.49 12.13
C ALA A 170 9.64 5.33 13.10
N SER A 171 9.10 4.16 12.82
CA SER A 171 9.36 2.94 13.58
C SER A 171 9.55 1.73 12.68
N LEU A 172 10.42 0.80 13.10
CA LEU A 172 10.66 -0.49 12.45
C LEU A 172 10.33 -1.62 13.41
N GLU A 173 9.56 -2.58 12.94
CA GLU A 173 9.31 -3.85 13.62
C GLU A 173 9.80 -5.00 12.74
N ILE A 174 10.71 -5.82 13.27
CA ILE A 174 11.20 -7.02 12.58
C ILE A 174 10.63 -8.24 13.29
N LYS A 175 9.99 -9.13 12.50
CA LYS A 175 9.43 -10.40 12.96
C LYS A 175 10.10 -11.54 12.20
N THR A 176 10.53 -12.51 12.94
CA THR A 176 10.88 -13.85 12.44
C THR A 176 9.88 -14.84 12.98
N ASN A 177 9.60 -15.91 12.26
CA ASN A 177 8.76 -16.99 12.79
C ASN A 177 9.52 -17.83 13.78
#